data_9c2cee3db38b26ee92795f1bc3c00f4a
#
_entry.id   9c2cee3db38b26ee92795f1bc3c00f4a
#
_cell.length_a   1.000
_cell.length_b   1.000
_cell.length_c   1.000
_cell.angle_alpha   90.00
_cell.angle_beta   90.00
_cell.angle_gamma   90.00
#
_symmetry.space_group_name_H-M   'P 1'
#
loop_
_entity.id
_entity.type
_entity.pdbx_description
1 polymer ?
#
loop_
_entity_poly.entity_id
_entity_poly.type
_entity_poly.pdbx_seq_one_letter_code
_entity_poly.pdbx_strand_id
1 'polypeptide(L)'
;MAACSYATPDTSSIGLSYTGGEWDSKTFDNCVPAGGNTREDWGGYTAYYPVGVITFDFSARPGAETGPLLVSTSNNQEIVQAGTVSLRLKTDCTSYTDPAGRTWPGGTLQKWHEEIGQRNGAAFTEDSSQIPPGWIAALGKFVGAPTERALDQAGGGFTWQQLYSDVDVQRRFVETVTAELPERMKASTGGELYFEIISVELDKPTVPDSLRAELTAREAAILSQQTASDQLTFANSFPGGLPGYQAYLEQQARIKCLNDGKCQFIPAGASVGAVPR
;
A
#
# COMPACT_ATOMS: atom_id res chain seq x y z
N MET A 1 -13.61 -43.46 31.27
CA MET A 1 -13.41 -42.18 31.96
C MET A 1 -13.30 -41.14 30.87
N ALA A 2 -14.28 -40.25 30.69
CA ALA A 2 -14.14 -39.14 29.76
C ALA A 2 -13.17 -38.14 30.36
N ALA A 3 -12.05 -37.90 29.69
CA ALA A 3 -11.13 -36.87 30.09
C ALA A 3 -11.81 -35.53 29.83
N CYS A 4 -12.01 -34.71 30.87
CA CYS A 4 -12.42 -33.33 30.71
C CYS A 4 -11.21 -32.58 30.17
N SER A 5 -11.33 -31.98 28.99
CA SER A 5 -10.34 -31.01 28.48
C SER A 5 -10.68 -29.62 28.99
N TYR A 6 -9.66 -28.79 29.09
CA TYR A 6 -9.79 -27.37 29.41
C TYR A 6 -9.26 -26.58 28.23
N ALA A 7 -10.05 -25.61 27.79
CA ALA A 7 -9.58 -24.63 26.84
C ALA A 7 -8.90 -23.47 27.59
N THR A 8 -7.65 -23.20 27.27
CA THR A 8 -6.84 -22.17 27.92
C THR A 8 -6.20 -21.26 26.86
N PRO A 9 -6.98 -20.27 26.33
CA PRO A 9 -6.39 -19.30 25.42
C PRO A 9 -5.19 -18.62 26.09
N ASP A 10 -4.12 -18.43 25.33
CA ASP A 10 -2.98 -17.65 25.79
C ASP A 10 -3.35 -16.17 25.97
N THR A 11 -2.41 -15.34 26.42
CA THR A 11 -2.64 -13.91 26.65
C THR A 11 -2.83 -13.11 25.35
N SER A 12 -2.54 -13.72 24.19
CA SER A 12 -2.66 -13.10 22.86
C SER A 12 -3.91 -13.53 22.10
N SER A 13 -4.71 -14.46 22.65
CA SER A 13 -5.89 -15.01 22.01
C SER A 13 -7.12 -15.00 22.92
N ILE A 14 -8.30 -14.96 22.33
CA ILE A 14 -9.61 -15.13 22.96
C ILE A 14 -10.25 -16.38 22.40
N GLY A 15 -10.95 -17.16 23.24
CA GLY A 15 -11.65 -18.36 22.85
C GLY A 15 -13.16 -18.18 22.75
N LEU A 16 -13.78 -18.83 21.78
CA LEU A 16 -15.22 -19.03 21.69
C LEU A 16 -15.52 -20.51 21.97
N SER A 17 -16.15 -20.82 23.11
CA SER A 17 -16.51 -22.17 23.49
C SER A 17 -17.90 -22.55 22.94
N TYR A 18 -17.97 -23.74 22.38
CA TYR A 18 -19.18 -24.34 21.84
C TYR A 18 -19.44 -25.69 22.51
N THR A 19 -20.65 -25.89 23.00
CA THR A 19 -21.12 -27.16 23.57
C THR A 19 -21.84 -28.00 22.53
N GLY A 20 -22.11 -29.23 22.85
CA GLY A 20 -22.84 -30.17 22.04
C GLY A 20 -22.11 -31.48 21.86
N GLY A 21 -22.81 -32.58 21.98
CA GLY A 21 -22.30 -33.94 21.83
C GLY A 21 -21.82 -34.22 20.38
N GLU A 22 -21.29 -35.43 20.19
CA GLU A 22 -20.82 -35.87 18.86
C GLU A 22 -21.95 -35.90 17.81
N TRP A 23 -23.20 -36.02 18.27
CA TRP A 23 -24.43 -36.15 17.45
C TRP A 23 -25.35 -34.92 17.54
N ASP A 24 -25.03 -33.95 18.43
CA ASP A 24 -25.87 -32.78 18.67
C ASP A 24 -25.36 -31.55 17.92
N SER A 25 -26.27 -30.60 17.66
CA SER A 25 -25.92 -29.30 17.10
C SER A 25 -24.98 -28.56 18.04
N LYS A 26 -23.92 -28.02 17.52
CA LYS A 26 -23.00 -27.16 18.28
C LYS A 26 -23.70 -25.85 18.61
N THR A 27 -23.72 -25.47 19.87
CA THR A 27 -24.28 -24.21 20.35
C THR A 27 -23.21 -23.40 21.06
N PHE A 28 -23.26 -22.11 20.85
CA PHE A 28 -22.34 -21.18 21.56
C PHE A 28 -22.63 -21.26 23.06
N ASP A 29 -21.58 -21.42 23.85
CA ASP A 29 -21.64 -21.48 25.31
C ASP A 29 -21.17 -20.15 25.91
N ASN A 30 -19.86 -19.84 25.77
CA ASN A 30 -19.30 -18.65 26.33
C ASN A 30 -18.05 -18.16 25.55
N CYS A 31 -17.64 -16.92 25.88
CA CYS A 31 -16.32 -16.40 25.52
C CYS A 31 -15.34 -16.68 26.65
N VAL A 32 -14.16 -17.17 26.28
CA VAL A 32 -13.05 -17.38 27.20
C VAL A 32 -12.05 -16.26 27.01
N PRO A 33 -11.92 -15.32 27.96
CA PRO A 33 -11.01 -14.19 27.80
C PRO A 33 -9.56 -14.66 27.68
N ALA A 34 -8.70 -13.78 27.11
CA ALA A 34 -7.29 -14.05 27.01
C ALA A 34 -6.67 -14.37 28.39
N GLY A 35 -5.92 -15.47 28.46
CA GLY A 35 -5.36 -15.99 29.72
C GLY A 35 -6.38 -16.61 30.67
N GLY A 36 -7.66 -16.70 30.28
CA GLY A 36 -8.69 -17.40 31.02
C GLY A 36 -8.65 -18.91 30.83
N ASN A 37 -9.60 -19.61 31.42
CA ASN A 37 -9.85 -21.02 31.17
C ASN A 37 -11.34 -21.32 31.18
N THR A 38 -11.73 -22.33 30.43
CA THR A 38 -13.08 -22.92 30.51
C THR A 38 -12.99 -24.43 30.37
N ARG A 39 -13.95 -25.12 30.97
CA ARG A 39 -14.06 -26.56 30.81
C ARG A 39 -14.77 -26.83 29.50
N GLU A 40 -14.18 -27.65 28.66
CA GLU A 40 -14.86 -28.14 27.45
C GLU A 40 -15.77 -29.34 27.79
N ASP A 41 -17.00 -29.27 27.34
CA ASP A 41 -17.91 -30.39 27.42
C ASP A 41 -17.50 -31.50 26.43
N TRP A 42 -17.91 -32.70 26.71
CA TRP A 42 -17.64 -33.84 25.83
C TRP A 42 -18.20 -33.56 24.41
N GLY A 43 -17.33 -33.59 23.42
CA GLY A 43 -17.66 -33.27 22.04
C GLY A 43 -17.81 -31.77 21.75
N GLY A 44 -17.60 -30.88 22.72
CA GLY A 44 -17.42 -29.43 22.50
C GLY A 44 -16.12 -29.12 21.78
N TYR A 45 -15.96 -27.85 21.41
CA TYR A 45 -14.70 -27.32 20.88
C TYR A 45 -14.58 -25.84 21.22
N THR A 46 -13.36 -25.35 21.20
CA THR A 46 -13.06 -23.92 21.35
C THR A 46 -12.36 -23.40 20.11
N ALA A 47 -12.88 -22.31 19.56
CA ALA A 47 -12.27 -21.57 18.43
C ALA A 47 -11.50 -20.38 18.98
N TYR A 48 -10.23 -20.24 18.62
CA TYR A 48 -9.36 -19.17 19.11
C TYR A 48 -9.17 -18.08 18.07
N TYR A 49 -9.05 -16.83 18.54
CA TYR A 49 -8.83 -15.66 17.68
C TYR A 49 -7.83 -14.69 18.32
N PRO A 50 -6.98 -14.02 17.54
CA PRO A 50 -6.00 -13.07 18.06
C PRO A 50 -6.69 -11.80 18.57
N VAL A 51 -6.24 -11.30 19.74
CA VAL A 51 -6.70 -10.03 20.33
C VAL A 51 -5.78 -8.86 20.00
N GLY A 52 -4.59 -9.14 19.46
CA GLY A 52 -3.56 -8.17 19.10
C GLY A 52 -3.82 -7.46 17.78
N VAL A 53 -2.93 -6.53 17.47
CA VAL A 53 -2.88 -5.90 16.14
C VAL A 53 -2.35 -6.90 15.14
N ILE A 54 -3.02 -6.98 14.00
CA ILE A 54 -2.69 -7.83 12.87
C ILE A 54 -2.26 -6.89 11.75
N THR A 55 -1.20 -7.23 11.05
CA THR A 55 -0.75 -6.48 9.87
C THR A 55 -1.09 -7.30 8.62
N PHE A 56 -1.79 -6.69 7.69
CA PHE A 56 -1.98 -7.20 6.34
C PHE A 56 -0.99 -6.50 5.42
N ASP A 57 0.04 -7.23 4.98
CA ASP A 57 1.11 -6.72 4.11
C ASP A 57 0.82 -7.09 2.65
N PHE A 58 0.71 -6.07 1.79
CA PHE A 58 0.55 -6.22 0.34
C PHE A 58 1.76 -5.63 -0.38
N SER A 59 2.89 -6.24 -0.16
CA SER A 59 4.17 -5.82 -0.73
C SER A 59 4.90 -6.98 -1.45
N ALA A 60 6.04 -6.67 -2.06
CA ALA A 60 6.90 -7.69 -2.65
C ALA A 60 7.86 -8.32 -1.62
N ARG A 61 7.70 -8.05 -0.32
CA ARG A 61 8.59 -8.56 0.74
C ARG A 61 8.32 -10.04 0.98
N PRO A 62 9.35 -10.83 1.33
CA PRO A 62 9.13 -12.20 1.78
C PRO A 62 8.24 -12.23 3.04
N GLY A 63 7.19 -13.05 3.02
CA GLY A 63 6.24 -13.17 4.12
C GLY A 63 5.03 -12.24 4.05
N ALA A 64 4.91 -11.40 3.01
CA ALA A 64 3.70 -10.63 2.76
C ALA A 64 2.50 -11.55 2.46
N GLU A 65 1.31 -11.15 2.91
CA GLU A 65 0.06 -11.91 2.69
C GLU A 65 -0.34 -11.93 1.21
N THR A 66 -0.01 -10.86 0.48
CA THR A 66 -0.22 -10.76 -0.97
C THR A 66 0.85 -9.87 -1.60
N GLY A 67 0.99 -9.96 -2.93
CA GLY A 67 1.82 -9.02 -3.69
C GLY A 67 1.24 -7.60 -3.70
N PRO A 68 2.03 -6.64 -4.22
CA PRO A 68 1.57 -5.27 -4.40
C PRO A 68 0.31 -5.20 -5.25
N LEU A 69 -0.56 -4.23 -4.95
CA LEU A 69 -1.84 -4.04 -5.63
C LEU A 69 -1.70 -3.08 -6.81
N LEU A 70 -2.49 -3.30 -7.84
CA LEU A 70 -2.60 -2.38 -8.97
C LEU A 70 -3.64 -1.30 -8.63
N VAL A 71 -3.32 -0.06 -8.95
CA VAL A 71 -4.18 1.10 -8.70
C VAL A 71 -4.37 1.90 -9.98
N SER A 72 -5.62 2.08 -10.38
CA SER A 72 -5.99 2.89 -11.53
C SER A 72 -6.04 4.37 -11.14
N THR A 73 -5.40 5.22 -11.95
CA THR A 73 -5.32 6.66 -11.71
C THR A 73 -6.27 7.46 -12.62
N SER A 74 -6.51 8.73 -12.30
CA SER A 74 -7.46 9.59 -13.04
C SER A 74 -7.14 9.76 -14.52
N ASN A 75 -5.90 9.55 -14.93
CA ASN A 75 -5.46 9.58 -16.32
C ASN A 75 -5.35 8.18 -16.96
N ASN A 76 -6.10 7.19 -16.44
CA ASN A 76 -6.17 5.81 -16.93
C ASN A 76 -4.81 5.10 -17.03
N GLN A 77 -3.89 5.43 -16.13
CA GLN A 77 -2.64 4.71 -16.00
C GLN A 77 -2.67 3.88 -14.72
N GLU A 78 -2.09 2.68 -14.79
CA GLU A 78 -1.95 1.81 -13.64
C GLU A 78 -0.59 2.02 -12.96
N ILE A 79 -0.61 2.13 -11.65
CA ILE A 79 0.58 2.14 -10.80
C ILE A 79 0.55 0.93 -9.87
N VAL A 80 1.71 0.51 -9.41
CA VAL A 80 1.87 -0.58 -8.45
C VAL A 80 2.02 0.04 -7.07
N GLN A 81 1.09 -0.27 -6.17
CA GLN A 81 1.07 0.24 -4.81
C GLN A 81 1.36 -0.89 -3.83
N ALA A 82 2.41 -0.73 -3.04
CA ALA A 82 2.73 -1.56 -1.89
C ALA A 82 2.36 -0.85 -0.60
N GLY A 83 2.17 -1.62 0.47
CA GLY A 83 1.87 -1.05 1.77
C GLY A 83 1.41 -2.08 2.78
N THR A 84 0.97 -1.57 3.94
CA THR A 84 0.45 -2.37 5.04
C THR A 84 -0.83 -1.77 5.60
N VAL A 85 -1.75 -2.62 6.01
CA VAL A 85 -2.93 -2.25 6.81
C VAL A 85 -2.80 -2.91 8.17
N SER A 86 -2.66 -2.12 9.22
CA SER A 86 -2.71 -2.59 10.59
C SER A 86 -4.14 -2.53 11.10
N LEU A 87 -4.63 -3.65 11.61
CA LEU A 87 -6.01 -3.81 12.03
C LEU A 87 -6.10 -4.70 13.25
N ARG A 88 -7.24 -4.68 13.92
CA ARG A 88 -7.57 -5.55 15.05
C ARG A 88 -8.93 -6.18 14.81
N LEU A 89 -9.04 -7.49 15.03
CA LEU A 89 -10.34 -8.14 15.05
C LEU A 89 -11.15 -7.62 16.25
N LYS A 90 -12.42 -7.29 16.03
CA LYS A 90 -13.32 -6.96 17.14
C LYS A 90 -13.62 -8.21 17.94
N THR A 91 -13.04 -8.29 19.13
CA THR A 91 -13.18 -9.40 20.07
C THR A 91 -14.21 -9.12 21.15
N ASP A 92 -15.19 -8.25 20.84
CA ASP A 92 -16.27 -7.94 21.76
C ASP A 92 -17.21 -9.15 21.89
N CYS A 93 -17.36 -9.62 23.12
CA CYS A 93 -18.21 -10.72 23.51
C CYS A 93 -19.51 -10.25 24.19
N THR A 94 -19.79 -8.96 24.18
CA THR A 94 -21.04 -8.44 24.70
C THR A 94 -22.19 -8.81 23.76
N SER A 95 -23.26 -9.38 24.33
CA SER A 95 -24.44 -9.75 23.54
C SER A 95 -24.94 -8.60 22.70
N TYR A 96 -25.17 -8.86 21.44
CA TYR A 96 -25.50 -7.86 20.44
C TYR A 96 -26.59 -8.40 19.49
N THR A 97 -27.51 -7.53 19.08
CA THR A 97 -28.54 -7.86 18.09
C THR A 97 -28.21 -7.14 16.79
N ASP A 98 -28.06 -7.90 15.71
CA ASP A 98 -27.74 -7.38 14.41
C ASP A 98 -28.93 -6.67 13.72
N PRO A 99 -28.72 -5.91 12.64
CA PRO A 99 -29.80 -5.25 11.91
C PRO A 99 -30.87 -6.19 11.36
N ALA A 100 -30.59 -7.48 11.20
CA ALA A 100 -31.56 -8.50 10.78
C ALA A 100 -32.39 -9.03 11.96
N GLY A 101 -32.13 -8.57 13.19
CA GLY A 101 -32.87 -8.99 14.40
C GLY A 101 -32.35 -10.26 15.04
N ARG A 102 -31.23 -10.83 14.60
CA ARG A 102 -30.61 -12.00 15.21
C ARG A 102 -29.73 -11.56 16.38
N THR A 103 -29.95 -12.21 17.55
CA THR A 103 -29.14 -11.96 18.75
C THR A 103 -27.94 -12.91 18.78
N TRP A 104 -26.78 -12.35 19.08
CA TRP A 104 -25.48 -13.01 19.18
C TRP A 104 -24.97 -12.90 20.62
N PRO A 105 -25.16 -13.91 21.46
CA PRO A 105 -24.75 -13.87 22.87
C PRO A 105 -23.24 -13.61 23.06
N GLY A 106 -22.40 -14.13 22.17
CA GLY A 106 -20.94 -13.92 22.13
C GLY A 106 -20.52 -12.72 21.27
N GLY A 107 -21.43 -11.79 21.01
CA GLY A 107 -21.12 -10.53 20.38
C GLY A 107 -20.69 -10.63 18.91
N THR A 108 -19.95 -9.61 18.50
CA THR A 108 -19.41 -9.50 17.13
C THR A 108 -18.46 -10.65 16.80
N LEU A 109 -17.70 -11.14 17.79
CA LEU A 109 -16.76 -12.23 17.59
C LEU A 109 -17.46 -13.56 17.26
N GLN A 110 -18.57 -13.88 17.96
CA GLN A 110 -19.37 -15.07 17.64
C GLN A 110 -19.93 -14.98 16.22
N LYS A 111 -20.46 -13.81 15.84
CA LYS A 111 -20.99 -13.58 14.49
C LYS A 111 -19.89 -13.76 13.43
N TRP A 112 -18.71 -13.19 13.66
CA TRP A 112 -17.55 -13.41 12.80
C TRP A 112 -17.24 -14.89 12.63
N HIS A 113 -17.17 -15.63 13.74
CA HIS A 113 -16.86 -17.07 13.72
C HIS A 113 -17.87 -17.86 12.91
N GLU A 114 -19.16 -17.70 13.19
CA GLU A 114 -20.21 -18.52 12.56
C GLU A 114 -20.43 -18.15 11.07
N GLU A 115 -20.34 -16.88 10.70
CA GLU A 115 -20.58 -16.44 9.33
C GLU A 115 -19.36 -16.57 8.44
N ILE A 116 -18.15 -16.33 8.96
CA ILE A 116 -16.92 -16.22 8.19
C ILE A 116 -15.86 -17.22 8.66
N GLY A 117 -15.52 -17.18 9.94
CA GLY A 117 -14.39 -17.91 10.50
C GLY A 117 -14.50 -19.42 10.27
N GLN A 118 -15.63 -20.01 10.61
CA GLN A 118 -15.88 -21.44 10.47
C GLN A 118 -15.88 -21.87 8.99
N ARG A 119 -16.51 -21.09 8.12
CA ARG A 119 -16.59 -21.40 6.68
C ARG A 119 -15.25 -21.36 5.96
N ASN A 120 -14.34 -20.53 6.42
CA ASN A 120 -13.01 -20.38 5.83
C ASN A 120 -11.94 -21.18 6.58
N GLY A 121 -12.26 -21.84 7.70
CA GLY A 121 -11.26 -22.49 8.54
C GLY A 121 -10.29 -21.48 9.18
N ALA A 122 -10.79 -20.29 9.55
CA ALA A 122 -9.98 -19.18 10.02
C ALA A 122 -9.74 -19.18 11.54
N ALA A 123 -10.34 -20.13 12.27
CA ALA A 123 -10.09 -20.28 13.70
C ALA A 123 -8.70 -20.86 13.95
N PHE A 124 -8.01 -20.29 14.93
CA PHE A 124 -6.75 -20.83 15.43
C PHE A 124 -7.00 -22.04 16.32
N THR A 125 -6.00 -22.88 16.46
CA THR A 125 -5.95 -23.93 17.46
C THR A 125 -5.44 -23.36 18.78
N GLU A 126 -5.43 -24.17 19.86
CA GLU A 126 -4.87 -23.79 21.15
C GLU A 126 -3.41 -23.31 21.05
N ASP A 127 -2.64 -23.91 20.15
CA ASP A 127 -1.31 -23.40 19.76
C ASP A 127 -1.46 -22.25 18.75
N SER A 128 -1.55 -21.02 19.30
CA SER A 128 -1.70 -19.80 18.50
C SER A 128 -0.45 -19.44 17.68
N SER A 129 0.64 -20.22 17.79
CA SER A 129 1.87 -19.97 17.02
C SER A 129 1.72 -20.28 15.52
N GLN A 130 0.73 -21.09 15.14
CA GLN A 130 0.48 -21.46 13.76
C GLN A 130 -0.71 -20.67 13.20
N ILE A 131 -0.45 -19.84 12.21
CA ILE A 131 -1.51 -19.10 11.48
C ILE A 131 -2.24 -20.06 10.55
N PRO A 132 -3.55 -20.27 10.72
CA PRO A 132 -4.30 -21.15 9.84
C PRO A 132 -4.32 -20.61 8.39
N PRO A 133 -4.18 -21.46 7.36
CA PRO A 133 -4.31 -21.02 5.97
C PRO A 133 -5.64 -20.33 5.68
N GLY A 134 -6.72 -20.77 6.33
CA GLY A 134 -8.05 -20.18 6.23
C GLY A 134 -8.11 -18.75 6.79
N TRP A 135 -7.27 -18.43 7.78
CA TRP A 135 -7.15 -17.07 8.30
C TRP A 135 -6.56 -16.12 7.23
N ILE A 136 -5.47 -16.53 6.57
CA ILE A 136 -4.85 -15.75 5.50
C ILE A 136 -5.84 -15.55 4.34
N ALA A 137 -6.57 -16.62 3.96
CA ALA A 137 -7.59 -16.54 2.92
C ALA A 137 -8.73 -15.58 3.30
N ALA A 138 -9.17 -15.59 4.57
CA ALA A 138 -10.18 -14.68 5.08
C ALA A 138 -9.68 -13.22 5.06
N LEU A 139 -8.44 -12.96 5.50
CA LEU A 139 -7.82 -11.63 5.40
C LEU A 139 -7.74 -11.15 3.95
N GLY A 140 -7.30 -11.98 3.03
CA GLY A 140 -7.24 -11.64 1.61
C GLY A 140 -8.61 -11.22 1.06
N LYS A 141 -9.68 -11.93 1.45
CA LYS A 141 -11.04 -11.67 0.99
C LYS A 141 -11.71 -10.46 1.67
N PHE A 142 -11.56 -10.32 2.98
CA PHE A 142 -12.31 -9.33 3.77
C PHE A 142 -11.48 -8.08 4.16
N VAL A 143 -10.19 -8.10 3.90
CA VAL A 143 -9.29 -6.95 4.06
C VAL A 143 -8.62 -6.62 2.72
N GLY A 144 -7.96 -7.58 2.08
CA GLY A 144 -7.20 -7.35 0.85
C GLY A 144 -8.06 -6.81 -0.31
N ALA A 145 -9.13 -7.51 -0.67
CA ALA A 145 -10.01 -7.07 -1.75
C ALA A 145 -10.73 -5.72 -1.46
N PRO A 146 -11.20 -5.42 -0.23
CA PRO A 146 -11.64 -4.07 0.13
C PRO A 146 -10.55 -3.02 0.03
N THR A 147 -9.31 -3.33 0.41
CA THR A 147 -8.16 -2.42 0.30
C THR A 147 -7.87 -2.06 -1.16
N GLU A 148 -7.85 -3.05 -2.06
CA GLU A 148 -7.70 -2.83 -3.49
C GLU A 148 -8.76 -1.87 -4.04
N ARG A 149 -10.03 -2.10 -3.70
CA ARG A 149 -11.14 -1.22 -4.12
C ARG A 149 -11.06 0.18 -3.53
N ALA A 150 -10.59 0.32 -2.28
CA ALA A 150 -10.38 1.63 -1.66
C ALA A 150 -9.24 2.39 -2.35
N LEU A 151 -8.15 1.69 -2.68
CA LEU A 151 -7.02 2.24 -3.44
C LEU A 151 -7.44 2.69 -4.84
N ASP A 152 -8.20 1.88 -5.57
CA ASP A 152 -8.69 2.22 -6.92
C ASP A 152 -9.61 3.44 -6.90
N GLN A 153 -10.54 3.48 -5.94
CA GLN A 153 -11.44 4.63 -5.82
C GLN A 153 -10.69 5.91 -5.48
N ALA A 154 -9.77 5.83 -4.51
CA ALA A 154 -8.94 6.98 -4.14
C ALA A 154 -8.02 7.40 -5.29
N GLY A 155 -7.41 6.42 -5.99
CA GLY A 155 -6.53 6.64 -7.13
C GLY A 155 -7.18 7.39 -8.28
N GLY A 156 -8.47 7.15 -8.53
CA GLY A 156 -9.27 7.86 -9.52
C GLY A 156 -9.36 9.38 -9.32
N GLY A 157 -9.02 9.89 -8.14
CA GLY A 157 -8.93 11.32 -7.83
C GLY A 157 -7.59 11.97 -8.17
N PHE A 158 -6.55 11.22 -8.50
CA PHE A 158 -5.20 11.71 -8.67
C PHE A 158 -4.56 11.18 -9.95
N THR A 159 -3.69 11.97 -10.57
CA THR A 159 -2.85 11.47 -11.66
C THR A 159 -1.66 10.69 -11.09
N TRP A 160 -1.13 9.75 -11.87
CA TRP A 160 0.02 8.97 -11.42
C TRP A 160 1.26 9.83 -11.15
N GLN A 161 1.44 10.93 -11.91
CA GLN A 161 2.54 11.87 -11.69
C GLN A 161 2.45 12.55 -10.32
N GLN A 162 1.24 12.97 -9.94
CA GLN A 162 1.00 13.56 -8.63
C GLN A 162 1.29 12.56 -7.50
N LEU A 163 0.79 11.32 -7.62
CA LEU A 163 1.04 10.26 -6.63
C LEU A 163 2.52 9.88 -6.55
N TYR A 164 3.28 9.99 -7.65
CA TYR A 164 4.70 9.63 -7.68
C TYR A 164 5.61 10.73 -7.12
N SER A 165 5.32 12.01 -7.39
CA SER A 165 6.24 13.13 -7.15
C SER A 165 5.84 14.08 -6.01
N ASP A 166 4.56 14.10 -5.60
CA ASP A 166 4.05 15.08 -4.64
C ASP A 166 3.70 14.41 -3.30
N VAL A 167 4.46 14.72 -2.26
CA VAL A 167 4.30 14.17 -0.90
C VAL A 167 2.96 14.58 -0.27
N ASP A 168 2.47 15.81 -0.54
CA ASP A 168 1.19 16.25 0.00
C ASP A 168 0.02 15.52 -0.67
N VAL A 169 0.15 15.19 -1.95
CA VAL A 169 -0.82 14.35 -2.66
C VAL A 169 -0.79 12.93 -2.13
N GLN A 170 0.40 12.35 -1.90
CA GLN A 170 0.53 11.02 -1.29
C GLN A 170 -0.16 10.96 0.08
N ARG A 171 0.04 11.96 0.93
CA ARG A 171 -0.63 12.04 2.24
C ARG A 171 -2.15 12.06 2.08
N ARG A 172 -2.71 12.92 1.21
CA ARG A 172 -4.15 12.98 0.95
C ARG A 172 -4.70 11.68 0.37
N PHE A 173 -3.92 10.99 -0.45
CA PHE A 173 -4.27 9.67 -0.95
C PHE A 173 -4.41 8.65 0.18
N VAL A 174 -3.43 8.57 1.10
CA VAL A 174 -3.50 7.72 2.30
C VAL A 174 -4.71 8.06 3.17
N GLU A 175 -4.97 9.35 3.41
CA GLU A 175 -6.14 9.83 4.17
C GLU A 175 -7.45 9.37 3.51
N THR A 176 -7.55 9.48 2.18
CA THR A 176 -8.73 9.06 1.43
C THR A 176 -8.92 7.54 1.52
N VAL A 177 -7.87 6.76 1.32
CA VAL A 177 -7.92 5.29 1.46
C VAL A 177 -8.35 4.89 2.86
N THR A 178 -7.77 5.52 3.89
CA THR A 178 -8.09 5.25 5.29
C THR A 178 -9.56 5.54 5.62
N ALA A 179 -10.12 6.59 5.05
CA ALA A 179 -11.54 6.95 5.24
C ALA A 179 -12.50 6.00 4.50
N GLU A 180 -12.13 5.55 3.29
CA GLU A 180 -12.97 4.68 2.46
C GLU A 180 -12.94 3.20 2.90
N LEU A 181 -11.83 2.74 3.43
CA LEU A 181 -11.59 1.32 3.70
C LEU A 181 -12.65 0.69 4.65
N PRO A 182 -13.09 1.33 5.77
CA PRO A 182 -14.10 0.77 6.64
C PRO A 182 -15.42 0.47 5.91
N GLU A 183 -15.85 1.37 5.03
CA GLU A 183 -17.11 1.21 4.28
C GLU A 183 -16.99 0.08 3.23
N ARG A 184 -15.82 -0.07 2.61
CA ARG A 184 -15.54 -1.17 1.69
C ARG A 184 -15.52 -2.52 2.42
N MET A 185 -14.94 -2.55 3.63
CA MET A 185 -14.95 -3.75 4.47
C MET A 185 -16.36 -4.13 4.90
N LYS A 186 -17.20 -3.17 5.33
CA LYS A 186 -18.61 -3.41 5.64
C LYS A 186 -19.36 -3.96 4.43
N ALA A 187 -19.16 -3.39 3.25
CA ALA A 187 -19.82 -3.87 2.04
C ALA A 187 -19.44 -5.32 1.71
N SER A 188 -18.19 -5.73 1.97
CA SER A 188 -17.72 -7.10 1.72
C SER A 188 -18.28 -8.13 2.71
N THR A 189 -18.74 -7.69 3.87
CA THR A 189 -19.22 -8.55 4.98
C THR A 189 -20.73 -8.47 5.21
N GLY A 190 -21.46 -7.86 4.26
CA GLY A 190 -22.93 -7.74 4.38
C GLY A 190 -23.40 -6.65 5.34
N GLY A 191 -22.57 -5.64 5.61
CA GLY A 191 -22.90 -4.47 6.41
C GLY A 191 -22.29 -4.43 7.80
N GLU A 192 -21.50 -5.44 8.18
CA GLU A 192 -20.83 -5.50 9.48
C GLU A 192 -19.34 -5.16 9.35
N LEU A 193 -18.80 -4.41 10.31
CA LEU A 193 -17.37 -4.13 10.39
C LEU A 193 -16.75 -4.99 11.50
N TYR A 194 -16.11 -6.08 11.12
CA TYR A 194 -15.47 -7.00 12.07
C TYR A 194 -14.08 -6.59 12.51
N PHE A 195 -13.42 -5.68 11.77
CA PHE A 195 -12.07 -5.23 12.09
C PHE A 195 -12.07 -3.73 12.40
N GLU A 196 -11.29 -3.34 13.39
CA GLU A 196 -10.91 -1.96 13.67
C GLU A 196 -9.63 -1.65 12.90
N ILE A 197 -9.63 -0.61 12.07
CA ILE A 197 -8.44 -0.18 11.34
C ILE A 197 -7.63 0.71 12.26
N ILE A 198 -6.37 0.35 12.49
CA ILE A 198 -5.42 1.08 13.34
C ILE A 198 -4.61 2.06 12.50
N SER A 199 -4.03 1.60 11.39
CA SER A 199 -3.29 2.45 10.47
C SER A 199 -3.29 1.86 9.06
N VAL A 200 -3.13 2.74 8.08
CA VAL A 200 -2.85 2.40 6.68
C VAL A 200 -1.54 3.09 6.32
N GLU A 201 -0.55 2.32 5.92
CA GLU A 201 0.77 2.80 5.52
C GLU A 201 1.02 2.38 4.08
N LEU A 202 1.22 3.36 3.21
CA LEU A 202 1.48 3.12 1.79
C LEU A 202 2.93 3.48 1.47
N ASP A 203 3.62 2.58 0.82
CA ASP A 203 4.94 2.85 0.26
C ASP A 203 4.81 3.82 -0.93
N LYS A 204 5.92 4.41 -1.36
CA LYS A 204 5.93 5.19 -2.58
C LYS A 204 5.51 4.31 -3.76
N PRO A 205 4.53 4.73 -4.60
CA PRO A 205 4.07 3.92 -5.71
C PRO A 205 5.18 3.64 -6.72
N THR A 206 5.18 2.44 -7.27
CA THR A 206 6.07 2.07 -8.36
C THR A 206 5.33 2.22 -9.69
N VAL A 207 5.97 2.89 -10.63
CA VAL A 207 5.44 3.07 -11.99
C VAL A 207 6.15 2.15 -12.97
N PRO A 208 5.48 1.69 -14.03
CA PRO A 208 6.11 0.93 -15.11
C PRO A 208 7.30 1.67 -15.71
N ASP A 209 8.30 0.94 -16.20
CA ASP A 209 9.53 1.53 -16.74
C ASP A 209 9.27 2.45 -17.94
N SER A 210 8.24 2.18 -18.74
CA SER A 210 7.82 3.05 -19.84
C SER A 210 7.38 4.43 -19.37
N LEU A 211 6.59 4.49 -18.29
CA LEU A 211 6.15 5.76 -17.68
C LEU A 211 7.29 6.50 -16.98
N ARG A 212 8.22 5.74 -16.38
CA ARG A 212 9.43 6.32 -15.77
C ARG A 212 10.33 6.95 -16.83
N ALA A 213 10.50 6.29 -17.97
CA ALA A 213 11.27 6.83 -19.08
C ALA A 213 10.63 8.12 -19.65
N GLU A 214 9.31 8.19 -19.76
CA GLU A 214 8.56 9.38 -20.17
C GLU A 214 8.77 10.56 -19.20
N LEU A 215 8.69 10.29 -17.87
CA LEU A 215 8.99 11.31 -16.86
C LEU A 215 10.38 11.86 -17.00
N THR A 216 11.38 10.98 -17.08
CA THR A 216 12.79 11.39 -17.24
C THR A 216 12.99 12.22 -18.50
N ALA A 217 12.37 11.83 -19.62
CA ALA A 217 12.43 12.60 -20.87
C ALA A 217 11.77 13.98 -20.74
N ARG A 218 10.62 14.05 -20.04
CA ARG A 218 9.91 15.32 -19.79
C ARG A 218 10.70 16.23 -18.85
N GLU A 219 11.26 15.70 -17.78
CA GLU A 219 12.14 16.47 -16.88
C GLU A 219 13.38 17.00 -17.58
N ALA A 220 14.02 16.18 -18.42
CA ALA A 220 15.14 16.61 -19.25
C ALA A 220 14.73 17.73 -20.24
N ALA A 221 13.54 17.64 -20.83
CA ALA A 221 13.02 18.69 -21.72
C ALA A 221 12.76 19.99 -20.96
N ILE A 222 12.16 19.94 -19.76
CA ILE A 222 11.94 21.11 -18.91
C ILE A 222 13.27 21.77 -18.51
N LEU A 223 14.24 20.96 -18.05
CA LEU A 223 15.57 21.46 -17.71
C LEU A 223 16.27 22.12 -18.91
N SER A 224 16.15 21.53 -20.11
CA SER A 224 16.70 22.10 -21.33
C SER A 224 16.06 23.45 -21.68
N GLN A 225 14.74 23.57 -21.51
CA GLN A 225 14.02 24.84 -21.71
C GLN A 225 14.42 25.90 -20.67
N GLN A 226 14.56 25.54 -19.41
CA GLN A 226 15.03 26.44 -18.35
C GLN A 226 16.43 26.90 -18.63
N THR A 227 17.35 25.99 -18.97
CA THR A 227 18.72 26.30 -19.32
C THR A 227 18.79 27.27 -20.52
N ALA A 228 17.97 27.04 -21.56
CA ALA A 228 17.89 27.92 -22.71
C ALA A 228 17.33 29.30 -22.34
N SER A 229 16.30 29.36 -21.49
CA SER A 229 15.76 30.64 -20.99
C SER A 229 16.79 31.41 -20.15
N ASP A 230 17.50 30.74 -19.27
CA ASP A 230 18.53 31.33 -18.43
C ASP A 230 19.71 31.84 -19.28
N GLN A 231 20.11 31.09 -20.32
CA GLN A 231 21.13 31.52 -21.27
C GLN A 231 20.68 32.75 -22.07
N LEU A 232 19.43 32.81 -22.52
CA LEU A 232 18.88 33.99 -23.20
C LEU A 232 18.81 35.18 -22.27
N THR A 233 18.41 35.02 -21.02
CA THR A 233 18.36 36.07 -20.00
C THR A 233 19.78 36.60 -19.73
N PHE A 234 20.76 35.71 -19.57
CA PHE A 234 22.15 36.04 -19.41
C PHE A 234 22.70 36.75 -20.64
N ALA A 235 22.45 36.25 -21.86
CA ALA A 235 22.89 36.86 -23.11
C ALA A 235 22.32 38.27 -23.31
N ASN A 236 21.07 38.49 -22.93
CA ASN A 236 20.43 39.81 -22.99
C ASN A 236 20.97 40.80 -21.94
N SER A 237 21.43 40.30 -20.78
CA SER A 237 22.07 41.11 -19.75
C SER A 237 23.57 41.43 -20.04
N PHE A 238 24.15 40.76 -21.04
CA PHE A 238 25.56 40.97 -21.43
C PHE A 238 25.79 42.35 -22.06
N PRO A 239 26.95 42.99 -21.82
CA PRO A 239 27.29 44.25 -22.50
C PRO A 239 27.20 44.12 -24.02
N GLY A 240 26.29 44.88 -24.63
CA GLY A 240 25.97 44.77 -26.06
C GLY A 240 24.88 43.75 -26.40
N GLY A 241 24.20 43.16 -25.37
CA GLY A 241 23.11 42.20 -25.55
C GLY A 241 23.53 40.90 -26.24
N LEU A 242 22.58 40.23 -26.91
CA LEU A 242 22.84 38.99 -27.64
C LEU A 242 24.00 39.05 -28.65
N PRO A 243 24.16 40.11 -29.45
CA PRO A 243 25.33 40.26 -30.36
C PRO A 243 26.67 40.30 -29.61
N GLY A 244 26.74 41.01 -28.48
CA GLY A 244 27.94 41.07 -27.64
C GLY A 244 28.27 39.70 -27.03
N TYR A 245 27.27 38.96 -26.60
CA TYR A 245 27.45 37.60 -26.08
C TYR A 245 27.93 36.61 -27.17
N GLN A 246 27.38 36.71 -28.37
CA GLN A 246 27.85 35.90 -29.51
C GLN A 246 29.32 36.20 -29.88
N ALA A 247 29.71 37.47 -29.93
CA ALA A 247 31.11 37.85 -30.18
C ALA A 247 32.04 37.31 -29.09
N TYR A 248 31.62 37.34 -27.82
CA TYR A 248 32.36 36.75 -26.72
C TYR A 248 32.54 35.22 -26.86
N LEU A 249 31.47 34.48 -27.20
CA LEU A 249 31.55 33.04 -27.44
C LEU A 249 32.46 32.69 -28.63
N GLU A 250 32.40 33.44 -29.70
CA GLU A 250 33.32 33.27 -30.84
C GLU A 250 34.77 33.50 -30.44
N GLN A 251 35.03 34.53 -29.63
CA GLN A 251 36.38 34.79 -29.12
C GLN A 251 36.88 33.66 -28.23
N GLN A 252 36.03 33.14 -27.32
CA GLN A 252 36.34 31.97 -26.48
C GLN A 252 36.61 30.71 -27.31
N ALA A 253 35.79 30.44 -28.33
CA ALA A 253 36.00 29.31 -29.22
C ALA A 253 37.31 29.39 -29.98
N ARG A 254 37.69 30.62 -30.45
CA ARG A 254 39.00 30.87 -31.10
C ARG A 254 40.15 30.62 -30.13
N ILE A 255 40.08 31.13 -28.89
CA ILE A 255 41.11 30.93 -27.87
C ILE A 255 41.29 29.45 -27.57
N LYS A 256 40.16 28.72 -27.36
CA LYS A 256 40.18 27.28 -27.10
C LYS A 256 40.80 26.51 -28.28
N CYS A 257 40.42 26.83 -29.51
CA CYS A 257 40.93 26.18 -30.69
C CYS A 257 42.44 26.39 -30.88
N LEU A 258 42.95 27.58 -30.54
CA LEU A 258 44.38 27.89 -30.53
C LEU A 258 45.12 27.11 -29.43
N ASN A 259 44.59 27.07 -28.23
CA ASN A 259 45.17 26.34 -27.10
C ASN A 259 45.21 24.83 -27.33
N ASP A 260 44.20 24.28 -28.00
CA ASP A 260 44.13 22.86 -28.37
C ASP A 260 45.04 22.51 -29.59
N GLY A 261 45.74 23.50 -30.16
CA GLY A 261 46.61 23.30 -31.33
C GLY A 261 45.90 22.93 -32.64
N LYS A 262 44.55 23.07 -32.66
CA LYS A 262 43.72 22.70 -33.81
C LYS A 262 43.47 23.83 -34.80
N CYS A 263 43.84 25.06 -34.47
CA CYS A 263 43.69 26.23 -35.33
C CYS A 263 45.00 26.97 -35.46
N GLN A 264 45.23 27.55 -36.65
CA GLN A 264 46.31 28.48 -36.89
C GLN A 264 45.72 29.86 -37.09
N PHE A 265 46.33 30.87 -36.46
CA PHE A 265 45.97 32.27 -36.69
C PHE A 265 46.54 32.76 -38.01
N ILE A 266 45.70 33.09 -38.96
CA ILE A 266 46.09 33.72 -40.20
C ILE A 266 45.86 35.23 -40.04
N PRO A 267 46.92 36.08 -40.02
CA PRO A 267 46.73 37.52 -39.92
C PRO A 267 45.93 38.06 -41.09
N ALA A 268 45.06 39.05 -40.81
CA ALA A 268 44.30 39.71 -41.87
C ALA A 268 45.21 40.30 -42.89
N GLY A 269 45.15 39.84 -44.13
CA GLY A 269 45.99 40.27 -45.22
C GLY A 269 47.03 39.25 -45.75
N ALA A 270 47.12 38.06 -45.11
CA ALA A 270 47.89 36.94 -45.65
C ALA A 270 47.07 36.19 -46.70
N SER A 271 47.57 36.12 -47.96
CA SER A 271 46.96 35.27 -48.98
C SER A 271 47.21 33.84 -48.64
N VAL A 272 46.13 33.06 -48.58
CA VAL A 272 46.16 31.59 -48.33
C VAL A 272 46.73 30.93 -49.60
N GLY A 273 48.05 30.71 -49.62
CA GLY A 273 48.67 29.85 -50.62
C GLY A 273 48.13 28.45 -50.48
N ALA A 274 47.62 27.86 -51.57
CA ALA A 274 47.14 26.48 -51.60
C ALA A 274 48.23 25.53 -51.10
N VAL A 275 47.96 24.81 -49.99
CA VAL A 275 48.80 23.72 -49.52
C VAL A 275 48.57 22.53 -50.44
N PRO A 276 49.56 22.03 -51.19
CA PRO A 276 49.42 20.82 -52.00
C PRO A 276 49.21 19.64 -51.04
N ARG A 277 48.35 18.74 -51.45
CA ARG A 277 48.06 17.45 -50.74
C ARG A 277 49.27 16.55 -50.69
#